data_0674a53dc223d24aa6586af6fe79712f
#
_entry.id   0674a53dc223d24aa6586af6fe79712f
#
_cell.length_a   1.000
_cell.length_b   1.000
_cell.length_c   1.000
_cell.angle_alpha   90.00
_cell.angle_beta   90.00
_cell.angle_gamma   90.00
#
_symmetry.space_group_name_H-M   'P 1'
#
loop_
_entity.id
_entity.type
_entity.pdbx_description
1 polymer ?
#
loop_
_entity_poly.entity_id
_entity_poly.type
_entity_poly.pdbx_seq_one_letter_code
_entity_poly.pdbx_strand_id
1 'polypeptide(L)'
;MTSHSPFSRRRLPALLGSLPLAATGLIAAAPPAHAVPTSDGLADVTITQVNAPADGLYSVGDVMTFNITLTNTSGEAHSYAPASTNLSGNVSKCRWRNVPAGTTKTDCTGLATHTVTAEDIKAGGFTPQIAYEVKAVEYAGKALSTPETISGATSPVKANSLRVESITPSSSQEYYKLGDTVTYTVRVRSVSDKTINVAATESSFDDLGRQCHWGGLKPGKGAVYNCKPLTHTITQADVDA
;
A
#
# COMPACT_ATOMS: atom_id res chain seq x y z
N MET A 1 33.24 -29.66 -54.80
CA MET A 1 33.42 -30.02 -53.40
C MET A 1 33.11 -28.75 -52.62
N THR A 2 31.87 -28.60 -52.21
CA THR A 2 31.33 -27.44 -51.46
C THR A 2 31.08 -27.90 -50.01
N SER A 3 31.90 -27.38 -49.10
CA SER A 3 31.78 -27.65 -47.66
C SER A 3 30.66 -26.78 -47.07
N HIS A 4 29.61 -27.42 -46.58
CA HIS A 4 28.59 -26.78 -45.78
C HIS A 4 28.98 -26.87 -44.29
N SER A 5 29.19 -25.77 -43.66
CA SER A 5 29.37 -25.65 -42.20
C SER A 5 28.01 -25.67 -41.51
N PRO A 6 27.76 -26.49 -40.50
CA PRO A 6 26.50 -26.45 -39.78
C PRO A 6 26.49 -25.31 -38.77
N PHE A 7 25.52 -24.40 -38.94
CA PHE A 7 25.20 -23.40 -37.95
C PHE A 7 24.74 -24.07 -36.67
N SER A 8 25.51 -23.88 -35.62
CA SER A 8 25.17 -24.30 -34.26
C SER A 8 24.03 -23.40 -33.76
N ARG A 9 22.83 -23.97 -33.64
CA ARG A 9 21.70 -23.30 -32.98
C ARG A 9 21.95 -23.31 -31.48
N ARG A 10 22.44 -22.20 -30.94
CA ARG A 10 22.44 -21.96 -29.50
C ARG A 10 20.98 -21.70 -29.11
N ARG A 11 20.43 -22.57 -28.28
CA ARG A 11 19.15 -22.36 -27.57
C ARG A 11 19.45 -21.39 -26.43
N LEU A 12 18.94 -20.16 -26.53
CA LEU A 12 18.93 -19.21 -25.43
C LEU A 12 17.75 -19.58 -24.51
N PRO A 13 17.98 -19.71 -23.19
CA PRO A 13 16.88 -19.89 -22.25
C PRO A 13 15.97 -18.66 -22.30
N ALA A 14 14.66 -18.87 -22.27
CA ALA A 14 13.71 -17.79 -22.08
C ALA A 14 13.93 -17.23 -20.68
N LEU A 15 14.72 -16.19 -20.59
CA LEU A 15 14.66 -15.29 -19.47
C LEU A 15 13.33 -14.55 -19.62
N LEU A 16 12.30 -15.06 -18.94
CA LEU A 16 11.20 -14.25 -18.45
C LEU A 16 11.81 -13.27 -17.44
N GLY A 17 12.72 -12.44 -17.92
CA GLY A 17 13.10 -11.25 -17.26
C GLY A 17 11.86 -10.39 -17.24
N SER A 18 11.16 -10.35 -16.08
CA SER A 18 10.32 -9.23 -15.77
C SER A 18 11.13 -8.00 -16.14
N LEU A 19 10.75 -7.33 -17.25
CA LEU A 19 11.22 -5.99 -17.56
C LEU A 19 11.06 -5.20 -16.25
N PRO A 20 12.14 -4.75 -15.61
CA PRO A 20 11.98 -3.79 -14.57
C PRO A 20 11.45 -2.55 -15.28
N LEU A 21 10.14 -2.34 -15.20
CA LEU A 21 9.62 -1.00 -15.26
C LEU A 21 10.37 -0.31 -14.11
N ALA A 22 11.46 0.34 -14.42
CA ALA A 22 12.11 1.26 -13.50
C ALA A 22 11.21 2.50 -13.38
N ALA A 23 10.00 2.28 -12.86
CA ALA A 23 9.37 3.27 -12.05
C ALA A 23 10.28 3.39 -10.83
N THR A 24 11.26 4.31 -10.88
CA THR A 24 11.87 4.87 -9.69
C THR A 24 10.80 5.64 -8.94
N GLY A 25 9.70 4.95 -8.59
CA GLY A 25 8.82 5.35 -7.55
C GLY A 25 9.64 5.26 -6.27
N LEU A 26 9.94 6.38 -5.66
CA LEU A 26 10.29 6.42 -4.26
C LEU A 26 9.25 5.56 -3.55
N ILE A 27 9.64 4.34 -3.16
CA ILE A 27 8.87 3.54 -2.23
C ILE A 27 8.87 4.39 -0.97
N ALA A 28 7.77 5.07 -0.71
CA ALA A 28 7.56 5.71 0.57
C ALA A 28 7.46 4.55 1.57
N ALA A 29 8.59 4.18 2.13
CA ALA A 29 8.62 3.25 3.24
C ALA A 29 7.69 3.83 4.31
N ALA A 30 6.80 3.01 4.85
CA ALA A 30 6.04 3.42 6.01
C ALA A 30 7.04 3.96 7.05
N PRO A 31 6.79 5.15 7.62
CA PRO A 31 7.72 5.69 8.60
C PRO A 31 7.89 4.67 9.72
N PRO A 32 9.09 4.54 10.27
CA PRO A 32 9.35 3.60 11.35
C PRO A 32 8.36 3.85 12.49
N ALA A 33 7.83 2.75 13.02
CA ALA A 33 6.94 2.82 14.18
C ALA A 33 7.77 3.33 15.39
N HIS A 34 7.36 4.45 15.96
CA HIS A 34 7.94 4.96 17.18
C HIS A 34 6.99 4.69 18.34
N ALA A 35 7.53 4.15 19.43
CA ALA A 35 6.81 4.12 20.69
C ALA A 35 6.70 5.56 21.21
N VAL A 36 5.48 5.97 21.55
CA VAL A 36 5.20 7.28 22.13
C VAL A 36 4.85 7.06 23.60
N PRO A 37 5.69 7.55 24.54
CA PRO A 37 5.37 7.47 25.95
C PRO A 37 4.17 8.35 26.27
N THR A 38 3.33 7.88 27.20
CA THR A 38 2.32 8.75 27.84
C THR A 38 3.01 9.76 28.74
N SER A 39 2.45 10.95 28.87
CA SER A 39 3.06 12.04 29.70
C SER A 39 3.14 11.68 31.19
N ASP A 40 2.28 10.78 31.65
CA ASP A 40 2.30 10.24 33.01
C ASP A 40 3.33 9.10 33.20
N GLY A 41 3.98 8.64 32.13
CA GLY A 41 4.97 7.56 32.16
C GLY A 41 4.40 6.18 32.45
N LEU A 42 3.08 5.99 32.31
CA LEU A 42 2.42 4.73 32.63
C LEU A 42 2.43 3.73 31.47
N ALA A 43 2.60 4.20 30.22
CA ALA A 43 2.67 3.35 29.05
C ALA A 43 3.47 3.95 27.91
N ASP A 44 4.04 3.07 27.09
CA ASP A 44 4.48 3.36 25.72
C ASP A 44 3.49 2.75 24.75
N VAL A 45 3.00 3.54 23.80
CA VAL A 45 2.05 3.07 22.78
C VAL A 45 2.66 3.24 21.37
N THR A 46 2.56 2.21 20.57
CA THR A 46 2.98 2.25 19.17
C THR A 46 1.79 1.95 18.27
N ILE A 47 1.58 2.77 17.25
CA ILE A 47 0.57 2.57 16.21
C ILE A 47 1.29 2.40 14.89
N THR A 48 1.17 1.22 14.27
CA THR A 48 1.87 0.88 13.02
C THR A 48 0.88 0.51 11.95
N GLN A 49 0.99 1.14 10.79
CA GLN A 49 0.23 0.70 9.61
C GLN A 49 0.82 -0.59 9.05
N VAL A 50 -0.04 -1.57 8.70
CA VAL A 50 0.41 -2.91 8.27
C VAL A 50 0.08 -3.26 6.83
N ASN A 51 -0.79 -2.51 6.17
CA ASN A 51 -1.22 -2.78 4.80
C ASN A 51 -0.94 -1.61 3.86
N ALA A 52 0.16 -0.88 4.07
CA ALA A 52 0.53 0.20 3.16
C ALA A 52 0.78 -0.37 1.75
N PRO A 53 0.12 0.16 0.69
CA PRO A 53 0.44 -0.22 -0.68
C PRO A 53 1.87 0.21 -1.00
N ALA A 54 2.56 -0.59 -1.82
CA ALA A 54 3.97 -0.37 -2.15
C ALA A 54 4.22 1.00 -2.81
N ASP A 55 3.23 1.53 -3.54
CA ASP A 55 3.27 2.84 -4.18
C ASP A 55 2.87 4.00 -3.24
N GLY A 56 2.39 3.70 -2.02
CA GLY A 56 1.90 4.68 -1.06
C GLY A 56 0.63 5.41 -1.50
N LEU A 57 -0.07 4.89 -2.53
CA LEU A 57 -1.23 5.55 -3.12
C LEU A 57 -2.52 4.95 -2.58
N TYR A 58 -3.39 5.82 -2.09
CA TYR A 58 -4.72 5.46 -1.62
C TYR A 58 -5.79 6.20 -2.40
N SER A 59 -6.92 5.53 -2.55
CA SER A 59 -8.15 6.09 -3.11
C SER A 59 -9.17 6.29 -2.01
N VAL A 60 -10.09 7.22 -2.19
CA VAL A 60 -11.24 7.36 -1.30
C VAL A 60 -11.95 6.03 -1.13
N GLY A 61 -12.13 5.63 0.12
CA GLY A 61 -12.75 4.38 0.55
C GLY A 61 -11.83 3.17 0.57
N ASP A 62 -10.52 3.30 0.29
CA ASP A 62 -9.56 2.26 0.65
C ASP A 62 -9.46 2.17 2.17
N VAL A 63 -9.11 0.98 2.66
CA VAL A 63 -9.03 0.73 4.10
C VAL A 63 -7.57 0.60 4.51
N MET A 64 -7.14 1.48 5.40
CA MET A 64 -5.88 1.37 6.14
C MET A 64 -6.10 0.48 7.36
N THR A 65 -5.14 -0.37 7.66
CA THR A 65 -5.16 -1.26 8.82
C THR A 65 -3.97 -0.97 9.70
N PHE A 66 -4.21 -0.94 11.01
CA PHE A 66 -3.20 -0.60 12.01
C PHE A 66 -3.08 -1.69 13.06
N ASN A 67 -1.87 -1.91 13.51
CA ASN A 67 -1.55 -2.63 14.74
C ASN A 67 -1.30 -1.62 15.86
N ILE A 68 -1.81 -1.90 17.03
CA ILE A 68 -1.53 -1.11 18.23
C ILE A 68 -0.84 -2.01 19.23
N THR A 69 0.33 -1.60 19.69
CA THR A 69 1.05 -2.26 20.78
C THR A 69 1.14 -1.33 21.96
N LEU A 70 1.11 -1.89 23.16
CA LEU A 70 1.21 -1.13 24.40
C LEU A 70 2.18 -1.82 25.36
N THR A 71 3.14 -1.08 25.88
CA THR A 71 4.05 -1.55 26.92
C THR A 71 3.71 -0.82 28.23
N ASN A 72 3.46 -1.56 29.30
CA ASN A 72 3.35 -0.98 30.63
C ASN A 72 4.74 -0.58 31.12
N THR A 73 5.01 0.73 31.20
CA THR A 73 6.30 1.28 31.64
C THR A 73 6.32 1.64 33.13
N SER A 74 5.17 1.49 33.80
CA SER A 74 5.09 1.74 35.24
C SER A 74 5.72 0.61 36.07
N GLY A 75 5.90 0.85 37.36
CA GLY A 75 6.41 -0.15 38.30
C GLY A 75 5.35 -1.14 38.80
N GLU A 76 4.08 -0.98 38.39
CA GLU A 76 2.94 -1.76 38.90
C GLU A 76 2.10 -2.32 37.74
N ALA A 77 1.22 -3.29 38.07
CA ALA A 77 0.27 -3.82 37.11
C ALA A 77 -0.89 -2.83 36.89
N HIS A 78 -1.27 -2.60 35.63
CA HIS A 78 -2.35 -1.70 35.26
C HIS A 78 -3.28 -2.30 34.23
N SER A 79 -4.47 -1.73 34.12
CA SER A 79 -5.45 -2.04 33.06
C SER A 79 -5.58 -0.83 32.12
N TYR A 80 -5.66 -1.11 30.83
CA TYR A 80 -5.69 -0.11 29.77
C TYR A 80 -6.93 -0.30 28.90
N ALA A 81 -7.69 0.76 28.67
CA ALA A 81 -8.85 0.76 27.80
C ALA A 81 -8.85 1.96 26.85
N PRO A 82 -9.17 1.78 25.56
CA PRO A 82 -9.38 2.91 24.68
C PRO A 82 -10.47 3.85 25.23
N ALA A 83 -10.14 5.12 25.37
CA ALA A 83 -11.06 6.16 25.81
C ALA A 83 -11.61 6.96 24.62
N SER A 84 -10.74 7.29 23.66
CA SER A 84 -11.10 7.93 22.39
C SER A 84 -10.13 7.54 21.27
N THR A 85 -10.60 7.62 20.03
CA THR A 85 -9.78 7.34 18.85
C THR A 85 -10.43 7.91 17.60
N ASN A 86 -9.62 8.23 16.56
CA ASN A 86 -10.09 8.50 15.20
C ASN A 86 -10.05 7.25 14.30
N LEU A 87 -9.74 6.09 14.87
CA LEU A 87 -9.74 4.82 14.20
C LEU A 87 -11.12 4.14 14.31
N SER A 88 -11.43 3.34 13.30
CA SER A 88 -12.63 2.51 13.20
C SER A 88 -12.29 1.03 13.45
N GLY A 89 -13.27 0.15 13.23
CA GLY A 89 -13.10 -1.29 13.41
C GLY A 89 -13.35 -1.73 14.84
N ASN A 90 -12.63 -2.76 15.28
CA ASN A 90 -12.81 -3.37 16.60
C ASN A 90 -11.84 -2.80 17.65
N VAL A 91 -11.57 -1.48 17.62
CA VAL A 91 -10.62 -0.83 18.54
C VAL A 91 -10.96 -1.06 20.00
N SER A 92 -12.24 -1.23 20.33
CA SER A 92 -12.67 -1.57 21.69
C SER A 92 -12.10 -2.88 22.22
N LYS A 93 -11.62 -3.78 21.37
CA LYS A 93 -10.91 -4.98 21.74
C LYS A 93 -9.44 -4.76 22.09
N CYS A 94 -8.88 -3.61 21.74
CA CYS A 94 -7.51 -3.20 22.09
C CYS A 94 -7.46 -2.73 23.55
N ARG A 95 -8.03 -3.53 24.44
CA ARG A 95 -8.07 -3.30 25.89
C ARG A 95 -7.37 -4.44 26.61
N TRP A 96 -6.65 -4.13 27.64
CA TRP A 96 -5.90 -5.13 28.40
C TRP A 96 -6.12 -4.94 29.89
N ARG A 97 -6.30 -6.05 30.59
CA ARG A 97 -6.50 -6.07 32.04
C ARG A 97 -5.25 -6.59 32.72
N ASN A 98 -4.94 -6.04 33.85
CA ASN A 98 -3.89 -6.51 34.73
C ASN A 98 -2.58 -6.80 33.97
N VAL A 99 -2.12 -5.82 33.20
CA VAL A 99 -0.85 -5.92 32.47
C VAL A 99 0.28 -5.70 33.46
N PRO A 100 1.15 -6.71 33.70
CA PRO A 100 2.26 -6.57 34.62
C PRO A 100 3.24 -5.45 34.19
N ALA A 101 3.97 -4.90 35.14
CA ALA A 101 5.06 -3.96 34.88
C ALA A 101 6.04 -4.52 33.82
N GLY A 102 6.48 -3.68 32.89
CA GLY A 102 7.40 -4.04 31.84
C GLY A 102 6.84 -4.96 30.73
N THR A 103 5.55 -5.31 30.78
CA THR A 103 4.95 -6.21 29.78
C THR A 103 4.42 -5.47 28.58
N THR A 104 4.74 -5.98 27.37
CA THR A 104 4.22 -5.50 26.09
C THR A 104 3.05 -6.36 25.62
N LYS A 105 1.98 -5.71 25.18
CA LYS A 105 0.80 -6.30 24.55
C LYS A 105 0.79 -6.03 23.06
N THR A 106 0.58 -7.06 22.25
CA THR A 106 0.62 -7.01 20.78
C THR A 106 -0.62 -7.59 20.11
N ASP A 107 -1.61 -8.01 20.87
CA ASP A 107 -2.81 -8.71 20.41
C ASP A 107 -3.87 -7.79 19.79
N CYS A 108 -3.61 -6.49 19.70
CA CYS A 108 -4.41 -5.55 18.90
C CYS A 108 -3.87 -5.46 17.46
N THR A 109 -3.84 -6.61 16.78
CA THR A 109 -3.33 -6.72 15.41
C THR A 109 -4.50 -6.71 14.42
N GLY A 110 -4.47 -5.79 13.45
CA GLY A 110 -5.46 -5.71 12.38
C GLY A 110 -6.88 -5.32 12.84
N LEU A 111 -7.06 -4.95 14.10
CA LEU A 111 -8.39 -4.60 14.66
C LEU A 111 -8.75 -3.14 14.48
N ALA A 112 -7.75 -2.27 14.33
CA ALA A 112 -7.91 -0.84 14.12
C ALA A 112 -7.82 -0.53 12.63
N THR A 113 -8.78 0.21 12.10
CA THR A 113 -8.86 0.55 10.68
C THR A 113 -9.19 2.02 10.49
N HIS A 114 -8.92 2.55 9.30
CA HIS A 114 -9.40 3.83 8.83
C HIS A 114 -9.80 3.72 7.36
N THR A 115 -10.96 4.24 7.01
CA THR A 115 -11.38 4.32 5.60
C THR A 115 -10.95 5.69 5.06
N VAL A 116 -10.11 5.68 4.04
CA VAL A 116 -9.58 6.90 3.42
C VAL A 116 -10.71 7.77 2.90
N THR A 117 -10.69 9.03 3.29
CA THR A 117 -11.67 10.05 2.92
C THR A 117 -11.09 11.04 1.91
N ALA A 118 -11.95 11.90 1.36
CA ALA A 118 -11.50 13.01 0.51
C ALA A 118 -10.70 14.05 1.32
N GLU A 119 -10.99 14.17 2.61
CA GLU A 119 -10.27 15.06 3.53
C GLU A 119 -8.83 14.58 3.75
N ASP A 120 -8.61 13.27 3.90
CA ASP A 120 -7.26 12.69 4.03
C ASP A 120 -6.42 12.97 2.77
N ILE A 121 -7.03 12.83 1.59
CA ILE A 121 -6.37 13.16 0.32
C ILE A 121 -6.02 14.65 0.26
N LYS A 122 -6.94 15.52 0.68
CA LYS A 122 -6.71 16.96 0.71
C LYS A 122 -5.62 17.35 1.73
N ALA A 123 -5.57 16.66 2.87
CA ALA A 123 -4.56 16.85 3.91
C ALA A 123 -3.20 16.24 3.52
N GLY A 124 -3.15 15.36 2.53
CA GLY A 124 -1.94 14.66 2.12
C GLY A 124 -1.54 13.51 3.04
N GLY A 125 -2.40 13.11 3.98
CA GLY A 125 -2.13 12.02 4.91
C GLY A 125 -3.18 11.84 5.97
N PHE A 126 -3.12 10.69 6.64
CA PHE A 126 -3.90 10.35 7.81
C PHE A 126 -2.98 10.04 9.00
N THR A 127 -3.21 10.69 10.13
CA THR A 127 -2.49 10.44 11.39
C THR A 127 -3.39 9.65 12.33
N PRO A 128 -3.10 8.37 12.61
CA PRO A 128 -3.89 7.57 13.53
C PRO A 128 -3.70 8.06 14.96
N GLN A 129 -4.79 8.13 15.72
CA GLN A 129 -4.79 8.62 17.10
C GLN A 129 -5.61 7.70 18.01
N ILE A 130 -5.11 7.49 19.22
CA ILE A 130 -5.82 6.76 20.28
C ILE A 130 -5.45 7.36 21.64
N ALA A 131 -6.42 7.43 22.52
CA ALA A 131 -6.18 7.74 23.93
C ALA A 131 -6.55 6.54 24.79
N TYR A 132 -5.72 6.24 25.79
CA TYR A 132 -5.98 5.19 26.74
C TYR A 132 -6.34 5.74 28.10
N GLU A 133 -7.38 5.17 28.71
CA GLU A 133 -7.64 5.30 30.12
C GLU A 133 -6.84 4.23 30.85
N VAL A 134 -6.02 4.67 31.81
CA VAL A 134 -5.22 3.78 32.67
C VAL A 134 -5.91 3.65 34.00
N LYS A 135 -6.12 2.42 34.46
CA LYS A 135 -6.73 2.10 35.74
C LYS A 135 -5.82 1.20 36.58
N ALA A 136 -5.98 1.24 37.89
CA ALA A 136 -5.45 0.20 38.75
C ALA A 136 -5.95 -1.18 38.27
N VAL A 137 -5.45 -2.26 38.82
CA VAL A 137 -5.55 -3.65 38.32
C VAL A 137 -6.90 -4.04 37.71
N GLU A 138 -8.02 -3.51 38.21
CA GLU A 138 -9.36 -3.83 37.70
C GLU A 138 -9.97 -2.68 36.87
N TYR A 139 -10.75 -3.04 35.83
CA TYR A 139 -11.46 -2.05 34.99
C TYR A 139 -12.43 -1.15 35.77
N ALA A 140 -12.95 -1.64 36.91
CA ALA A 140 -13.84 -0.90 37.79
C ALA A 140 -13.08 0.09 38.69
N GLY A 141 -11.74 0.05 38.69
CA GLY A 141 -10.89 0.93 39.49
C GLY A 141 -10.99 2.39 39.06
N LYS A 142 -10.57 3.27 39.96
CA LYS A 142 -10.43 4.72 39.66
C LYS A 142 -9.40 4.91 38.55
N ALA A 143 -9.69 5.80 37.61
CA ALA A 143 -8.69 6.22 36.62
C ALA A 143 -7.46 6.81 37.33
N LEU A 144 -6.28 6.38 36.90
CA LEU A 144 -5.00 6.85 37.45
C LEU A 144 -4.54 8.13 36.77
N SER A 145 -4.97 8.31 35.53
CA SER A 145 -4.61 9.49 34.73
C SER A 145 -5.79 9.97 33.88
N THR A 146 -5.71 11.19 33.41
CA THR A 146 -6.56 11.69 32.35
C THR A 146 -6.12 11.06 31.02
N PRO A 147 -7.05 10.54 30.20
CA PRO A 147 -6.69 9.97 28.90
C PRO A 147 -5.95 11.00 28.04
N GLU A 148 -4.78 10.64 27.58
CA GLU A 148 -3.96 11.43 26.69
C GLU A 148 -4.01 10.86 25.27
N THR A 149 -4.14 11.75 24.28
CA THR A 149 -4.16 11.32 22.87
C THR A 149 -2.74 11.06 22.38
N ILE A 150 -2.49 9.83 21.97
CA ILE A 150 -1.25 9.39 21.35
C ILE A 150 -1.46 9.33 19.86
N SER A 151 -0.55 9.93 19.11
CA SER A 151 -0.55 9.94 17.66
C SER A 151 0.52 8.98 17.12
N GLY A 152 0.13 8.12 16.20
CA GLY A 152 1.07 7.35 15.41
C GLY A 152 1.70 8.20 14.29
N ALA A 153 2.59 7.58 13.53
CA ALA A 153 3.17 8.21 12.35
C ALA A 153 2.08 8.51 11.31
N THR A 154 2.18 9.67 10.66
CA THR A 154 1.28 10.03 9.57
C THR A 154 1.50 9.11 8.38
N SER A 155 0.46 8.39 7.98
CA SER A 155 0.45 7.60 6.75
C SER A 155 0.19 8.55 5.56
N PRO A 156 1.11 8.67 4.59
CA PRO A 156 0.92 9.56 3.46
C PRO A 156 -0.25 9.07 2.60
N VAL A 157 -1.13 9.98 2.21
CA VAL A 157 -2.23 9.73 1.29
C VAL A 157 -2.08 10.68 0.10
N LYS A 158 -1.98 10.12 -1.08
CA LYS A 158 -1.87 10.89 -2.31
C LYS A 158 -3.13 10.69 -3.14
N ALA A 159 -3.60 11.75 -3.77
CA ALA A 159 -4.65 11.64 -4.77
C ALA A 159 -4.15 10.73 -5.91
N ASN A 160 -4.76 9.58 -6.03
CA ASN A 160 -4.56 8.72 -7.18
C ASN A 160 -5.78 8.85 -8.08
N SER A 161 -5.56 9.22 -9.33
CA SER A 161 -6.66 9.35 -10.30
C SER A 161 -6.84 8.10 -11.14
N LEU A 162 -5.78 7.29 -11.27
CA LEU A 162 -5.76 6.10 -12.10
C LEU A 162 -4.85 5.03 -11.48
N ARG A 163 -5.31 3.79 -11.49
CA ARG A 163 -4.51 2.62 -11.11
C ARG A 163 -4.38 1.68 -12.30
N VAL A 164 -3.16 1.21 -12.57
CA VAL A 164 -2.94 0.11 -13.50
C VAL A 164 -3.27 -1.20 -12.77
N GLU A 165 -4.26 -1.93 -13.26
CA GLU A 165 -4.71 -3.20 -12.67
C GLU A 165 -3.85 -4.37 -13.15
N SER A 166 -3.54 -4.38 -14.45
CA SER A 166 -2.68 -5.41 -15.04
C SER A 166 -2.09 -4.97 -16.37
N ILE A 167 -0.93 -5.51 -16.66
CA ILE A 167 -0.30 -5.51 -17.98
C ILE A 167 -0.01 -6.98 -18.32
N THR A 168 -0.68 -7.51 -19.30
CA THR A 168 -0.59 -8.93 -19.66
C THR A 168 -0.32 -9.10 -21.15
N PRO A 169 0.64 -9.95 -21.56
CA PRO A 169 0.79 -10.30 -22.96
C PRO A 169 -0.44 -11.06 -23.43
N SER A 170 -0.87 -10.82 -24.66
CA SER A 170 -2.02 -11.50 -25.29
C SER A 170 -1.70 -12.95 -25.69
N SER A 171 -0.42 -13.24 -25.86
CA SER A 171 0.09 -14.60 -26.07
C SER A 171 1.39 -14.75 -25.28
N SER A 172 1.57 -15.88 -24.63
CA SER A 172 2.84 -16.25 -24.02
C SER A 172 3.52 -17.27 -24.93
N GLN A 173 4.71 -16.94 -25.40
CA GLN A 173 5.59 -17.88 -26.10
C GLN A 173 6.74 -18.20 -25.15
N GLU A 174 7.29 -19.41 -25.30
CA GLU A 174 8.45 -19.81 -24.49
C GLU A 174 9.69 -18.96 -24.82
N TYR A 175 9.79 -18.47 -26.07
CA TYR A 175 10.90 -17.63 -26.54
C TYR A 175 10.41 -16.63 -27.58
N TYR A 176 10.97 -15.44 -27.51
CA TYR A 176 10.84 -14.40 -28.53
C TYR A 176 12.17 -14.16 -29.22
N LYS A 177 12.13 -13.72 -30.47
CA LYS A 177 13.30 -13.38 -31.27
C LYS A 177 13.37 -11.88 -31.47
N LEU A 178 14.56 -11.37 -31.74
CA LEU A 178 14.74 -10.01 -32.20
C LEU A 178 13.81 -9.69 -33.38
N GLY A 179 13.04 -8.63 -33.26
CA GLY A 179 12.06 -8.20 -34.26
C GLY A 179 10.67 -8.83 -34.12
N ASP A 180 10.47 -9.82 -33.21
CA ASP A 180 9.13 -10.32 -32.91
C ASP A 180 8.30 -9.21 -32.24
N THR A 181 7.00 -9.18 -32.52
CA THR A 181 6.08 -8.24 -31.91
C THR A 181 5.23 -8.93 -30.87
N VAL A 182 5.25 -8.42 -29.65
CA VAL A 182 4.41 -8.88 -28.53
C VAL A 182 3.26 -7.90 -28.35
N THR A 183 2.05 -8.42 -28.28
CA THR A 183 0.85 -7.62 -28.03
C THR A 183 0.48 -7.72 -26.55
N TYR A 184 0.15 -6.59 -25.93
CA TYR A 184 -0.23 -6.49 -24.53
C TYR A 184 -1.63 -5.94 -24.35
N THR A 185 -2.32 -6.45 -23.33
CA THR A 185 -3.54 -5.87 -22.82
C THR A 185 -3.22 -5.13 -21.51
N VAL A 186 -3.50 -3.83 -21.49
CA VAL A 186 -3.34 -2.99 -20.29
C VAL A 186 -4.73 -2.66 -19.75
N ARG A 187 -4.94 -2.96 -18.48
CA ARG A 187 -6.18 -2.66 -17.76
C ARG A 187 -5.93 -1.58 -16.72
N VAL A 188 -6.78 -0.57 -16.72
CA VAL A 188 -6.71 0.54 -15.78
C VAL A 188 -8.05 0.72 -15.08
N ARG A 189 -8.00 1.25 -13.87
CA ARG A 189 -9.18 1.60 -13.08
C ARG A 189 -9.13 3.08 -12.72
N SER A 190 -10.25 3.79 -12.92
CA SER A 190 -10.40 5.11 -12.33
C SER A 190 -10.61 4.96 -10.82
N VAL A 191 -9.77 5.63 -10.05
CA VAL A 191 -9.87 5.71 -8.58
C VAL A 191 -10.11 7.15 -8.12
N SER A 192 -10.37 8.04 -9.08
CA SER A 192 -10.75 9.42 -8.83
C SER A 192 -12.16 9.50 -8.23
N ASP A 193 -12.40 10.51 -7.41
CA ASP A 193 -13.73 10.92 -6.94
C ASP A 193 -14.48 11.78 -7.96
N LYS A 194 -13.82 12.17 -9.05
CA LYS A 194 -14.33 13.01 -10.13
C LYS A 194 -14.19 12.34 -11.48
N THR A 195 -14.97 12.82 -12.44
CA THR A 195 -14.76 12.46 -13.85
C THR A 195 -13.43 13.03 -14.32
N ILE A 196 -12.57 12.17 -14.88
CA ILE A 196 -11.23 12.54 -15.33
C ILE A 196 -11.02 12.23 -16.82
N ASN A 197 -10.15 12.98 -17.45
CA ASN A 197 -9.59 12.65 -18.76
C ASN A 197 -8.19 12.08 -18.54
N VAL A 198 -7.90 10.98 -19.22
CA VAL A 198 -6.63 10.28 -19.09
C VAL A 198 -5.99 10.12 -20.44
N ALA A 199 -4.71 10.45 -20.54
CA ALA A 199 -3.86 10.21 -21.68
C ALA A 199 -2.53 9.69 -21.19
N ALA A 200 -2.07 8.59 -21.76
CA ALA A 200 -0.71 8.13 -21.53
C ALA A 200 0.27 9.05 -22.29
N THR A 201 1.36 9.43 -21.64
CA THR A 201 2.35 10.37 -22.19
C THR A 201 3.67 9.71 -22.53
N GLU A 202 4.01 8.64 -21.79
CA GLU A 202 5.26 7.89 -21.97
C GLU A 202 5.03 6.41 -21.77
N SER A 203 5.75 5.57 -22.50
CA SER A 203 5.68 4.12 -22.39
C SER A 203 6.84 3.46 -23.14
N SER A 204 7.11 2.20 -22.80
CA SER A 204 7.99 1.31 -23.56
C SER A 204 7.28 0.60 -24.72
N PHE A 205 5.98 0.86 -24.94
CA PHE A 205 5.24 0.29 -26.07
C PHE A 205 5.44 1.12 -27.33
N ASP A 206 5.51 0.46 -28.48
CA ASP A 206 5.78 1.09 -29.78
C ASP A 206 4.69 2.07 -30.20
N ASP A 207 3.44 1.83 -29.75
CA ASP A 207 2.25 2.46 -30.26
C ASP A 207 1.33 2.98 -29.14
N LEU A 208 1.95 3.69 -28.19
CA LEU A 208 1.21 4.30 -27.09
C LEU A 208 0.11 5.25 -27.59
N GLY A 209 0.45 6.13 -28.49
CA GLY A 209 -0.39 7.09 -29.18
C GLY A 209 -1.73 7.38 -28.51
N ARG A 210 -2.82 7.00 -29.18
CA ARG A 210 -4.19 7.17 -28.67
C ARG A 210 -4.78 5.91 -28.03
N GLN A 211 -3.99 4.87 -27.84
CA GLN A 211 -4.49 3.56 -27.43
C GLN A 211 -4.96 3.53 -25.97
N CYS A 212 -4.27 4.28 -25.10
CA CYS A 212 -4.63 4.46 -23.69
C CYS A 212 -5.11 5.89 -23.41
N HIS A 213 -6.10 6.33 -24.17
CA HIS A 213 -6.64 7.68 -24.06
C HIS A 213 -8.16 7.60 -23.84
N TRP A 214 -8.64 8.17 -22.75
CA TRP A 214 -10.06 8.21 -22.43
C TRP A 214 -10.49 9.60 -22.02
N GLY A 215 -11.62 10.05 -22.57
CA GLY A 215 -12.35 11.20 -22.08
C GLY A 215 -13.49 10.77 -21.17
N GLY A 216 -13.67 11.48 -20.06
CA GLY A 216 -14.83 11.28 -19.20
C GLY A 216 -14.87 9.97 -18.44
N LEU A 217 -13.75 9.45 -17.96
CA LEU A 217 -13.75 8.33 -17.02
C LEU A 217 -14.50 8.71 -15.75
N LYS A 218 -15.62 8.05 -15.52
CA LYS A 218 -16.48 8.35 -14.38
C LYS A 218 -15.85 7.92 -13.06
N PRO A 219 -16.18 8.59 -11.95
CA PRO A 219 -15.75 8.17 -10.62
C PRO A 219 -16.36 6.82 -10.25
N GLY A 220 -15.67 6.05 -9.46
CA GLY A 220 -16.22 4.84 -8.86
C GLY A 220 -15.27 3.66 -8.79
N LYS A 221 -15.40 2.95 -7.66
CA LYS A 221 -14.72 1.69 -7.42
C LYS A 221 -15.33 0.61 -8.32
N GLY A 222 -14.79 0.35 -9.45
CA GLY A 222 -15.25 -0.78 -10.24
C GLY A 222 -15.17 -0.63 -11.75
N ALA A 223 -15.15 0.58 -12.26
CA ALA A 223 -15.00 0.78 -13.70
C ALA A 223 -13.56 0.47 -14.12
N VAL A 224 -13.36 -0.68 -14.71
CA VAL A 224 -12.09 -1.08 -15.31
C VAL A 224 -12.17 -0.81 -16.81
N TYR A 225 -11.15 -0.16 -17.32
CA TYR A 225 -11.03 0.20 -18.73
C TYR A 225 -9.83 -0.53 -19.34
N ASN A 226 -10.00 -1.01 -20.55
CA ASN A 226 -8.90 -1.63 -21.29
C ASN A 226 -8.33 -0.62 -22.29
N CYS A 227 -7.01 -0.49 -22.34
CA CYS A 227 -6.37 0.09 -23.50
C CYS A 227 -6.70 -0.76 -24.74
N LYS A 228 -6.75 -0.15 -25.91
CA LYS A 228 -6.60 -0.94 -27.13
C LYS A 228 -5.28 -1.71 -27.05
N PRO A 229 -5.17 -2.89 -27.70
CA PRO A 229 -3.94 -3.66 -27.65
C PRO A 229 -2.72 -2.81 -27.95
N LEU A 230 -1.72 -2.87 -27.10
CA LEU A 230 -0.42 -2.21 -27.27
C LEU A 230 0.60 -3.20 -27.76
N THR A 231 1.54 -2.76 -28.56
CA THR A 231 2.58 -3.62 -29.13
C THR A 231 3.96 -3.19 -28.64
N HIS A 232 4.84 -4.17 -28.52
CA HIS A 232 6.27 -3.96 -28.30
C HIS A 232 7.05 -4.85 -29.23
N THR A 233 7.95 -4.28 -30.00
CA THR A 233 8.86 -5.01 -30.86
C THR A 233 10.12 -5.37 -30.08
N ILE A 234 10.45 -6.65 -30.03
CA ILE A 234 11.62 -7.13 -29.30
C ILE A 234 12.89 -6.54 -29.90
N THR A 235 13.59 -5.76 -29.13
CA THR A 235 14.82 -5.05 -29.49
C THR A 235 16.07 -5.86 -29.04
N GLN A 236 17.24 -5.43 -29.50
CA GLN A 236 18.49 -6.00 -29.02
C GLN A 236 18.67 -5.78 -27.50
N ALA A 237 18.22 -4.64 -26.98
CA ALA A 237 18.28 -4.35 -25.55
C ALA A 237 17.44 -5.32 -24.71
N ASP A 238 16.30 -5.79 -25.23
CA ASP A 238 15.46 -6.77 -24.56
C ASP A 238 16.09 -8.17 -24.56
N VAL A 239 16.91 -8.45 -25.54
CA VAL A 239 17.66 -9.72 -25.67
C VAL A 239 18.87 -9.75 -24.75
N ASP A 240 19.47 -8.60 -24.52
CA ASP A 240 20.71 -8.44 -23.73
C ASP A 240 20.42 -8.22 -22.23
N ALA A 241 19.15 -7.99 -21.82
CA ALA A 241 18.72 -7.75 -20.44
C ALA A 241 18.54 -9.07 -19.68
#